data_688be8dacf98cd419382ff0ddfd260f2
#
_entry.id   688be8dacf98cd419382ff0ddfd260f2
#
_cell.length_a   1.000
_cell.length_b   1.000
_cell.length_c   1.000
_cell.angle_alpha   90.00
_cell.angle_beta   90.00
_cell.angle_gamma   90.00
#
_symmetry.space_group_name_H-M   'P 1'
#
loop_
_entity.id
_entity.type
_entity.pdbx_description
1 polymer ?
#
loop_
_entity_poly.entity_id
_entity_poly.type
_entity_poly.pdbx_seq_one_letter_code
_entity_poly.pdbx_strand_id
1 'polypeptide(L)'
;MNKKNSPNIGHNKKSLLNSPIEHIDIKSFDARKIVDGMSKMSFTSRDTARAAAIYNEMLADKDCSIFLTLAGSTSAAGCMHIYRDLVKYNMVDAIVATG
;
A
#
# COMPACT_ATOMS: atom_id res chain seq x y z
N MET A 1 -13.45 -26.83 -1.25
CA MET A 1 -13.93 -25.68 -0.48
C MET A 1 -15.33 -25.96 0.05
N ASN A 2 -15.58 -25.73 1.30
CA ASN A 2 -16.90 -25.93 1.90
C ASN A 2 -17.86 -24.85 1.38
N LYS A 3 -19.01 -25.26 0.84
CA LYS A 3 -20.02 -24.33 0.32
C LYS A 3 -20.52 -23.34 1.37
N LYS A 4 -20.49 -23.68 2.64
CA LYS A 4 -20.90 -22.78 3.73
C LYS A 4 -19.96 -21.60 3.91
N ASN A 5 -18.71 -21.72 3.46
CA ASN A 5 -17.70 -20.68 3.54
C ASN A 5 -17.53 -19.91 2.24
N SER A 6 -18.27 -20.27 1.20
CA SER A 6 -18.24 -19.54 -0.06
C SER A 6 -18.93 -18.19 0.10
N PRO A 7 -18.37 -17.13 -0.49
CA PRO A 7 -19.07 -15.84 -0.52
C PRO A 7 -20.44 -16.03 -1.16
N ASN A 8 -21.45 -15.72 -0.44
CA ASN A 8 -22.79 -15.78 -0.96
C ASN A 8 -23.14 -14.42 -1.55
N ILE A 9 -23.10 -14.33 -2.87
CA ILE A 9 -23.26 -13.07 -3.63
C ILE A 9 -24.67 -12.54 -3.50
N GLY A 10 -25.57 -12.96 -2.93
CA GLY A 10 -26.91 -12.41 -2.76
C GLY A 10 -27.20 -11.94 -1.34
N HIS A 11 -26.18 -11.70 -0.57
CA HIS A 11 -26.36 -11.29 0.80
C HIS A 11 -27.13 -9.98 0.94
N ASN A 12 -27.94 -9.85 1.97
CA ASN A 12 -28.62 -8.63 2.30
C ASN A 12 -27.61 -7.56 2.80
N LYS A 13 -28.06 -6.33 2.88
CA LYS A 13 -27.24 -5.19 3.30
C LYS A 13 -26.60 -5.40 4.67
N LYS A 14 -27.30 -6.00 5.61
CA LYS A 14 -26.79 -6.24 6.96
C LYS A 14 -25.57 -7.17 6.95
N SER A 15 -25.62 -8.22 6.16
CA SER A 15 -24.53 -9.16 6.02
C SER A 15 -23.28 -8.50 5.42
N LEU A 16 -23.45 -7.66 4.41
CA LEU A 16 -22.35 -6.94 3.78
C LEU A 16 -21.69 -5.94 4.74
N LEU A 17 -22.46 -5.30 5.60
CA LEU A 17 -21.95 -4.33 6.58
C LEU A 17 -21.19 -4.98 7.74
N ASN A 18 -21.31 -6.30 7.92
CA ASN A 18 -20.58 -7.03 8.96
C ASN A 18 -19.15 -7.41 8.57
N SER A 19 -18.72 -7.07 7.35
CA SER A 19 -17.37 -7.39 6.86
C SER A 19 -16.63 -6.10 6.51
N PRO A 20 -16.17 -5.33 7.50
CA PRO A 20 -15.45 -4.09 7.24
C PRO A 20 -14.12 -4.38 6.56
N ILE A 21 -13.63 -3.40 5.79
CA ILE A 21 -12.30 -3.46 5.21
C ILE A 21 -11.28 -3.34 6.34
N GLU A 22 -10.30 -4.23 6.31
CA GLU A 22 -9.14 -4.14 7.20
C GLU A 22 -8.00 -3.41 6.49
N HIS A 23 -7.37 -2.48 7.20
CA HIS A 23 -6.22 -1.75 6.67
C HIS A 23 -4.94 -2.49 6.99
N ILE A 24 -4.08 -2.63 5.98
CA ILE A 24 -2.81 -3.31 6.16
C ILE A 24 -1.86 -2.50 7.03
N ASP A 25 -1.20 -3.18 7.96
CA ASP A 25 -0.08 -2.63 8.72
C ASP A 25 1.22 -3.18 8.15
N ILE A 26 1.86 -2.39 7.31
CA ILE A 26 3.11 -2.81 6.64
C ILE A 26 4.27 -3.02 7.60
N LYS A 27 4.20 -2.48 8.82
CA LYS A 27 5.24 -2.67 9.83
C LYS A 27 5.28 -4.11 10.35
N SER A 28 4.20 -4.88 10.15
CA SER A 28 4.12 -6.28 10.52
C SER A 28 4.76 -7.22 9.51
N PHE A 29 5.23 -6.69 8.38
CA PHE A 29 5.77 -7.48 7.27
C PHE A 29 7.19 -7.04 6.94
N ASP A 30 7.96 -7.97 6.40
CA ASP A 30 9.26 -7.67 5.82
C ASP A 30 9.30 -8.17 4.37
N ALA A 31 9.21 -7.26 3.43
CA ALA A 31 9.19 -7.55 2.00
C ALA A 31 10.54 -7.33 1.33
N ARG A 32 11.60 -7.03 2.06
CA ARG A 32 12.90 -6.64 1.47
C ARG A 32 13.44 -7.68 0.51
N LYS A 33 13.47 -8.94 0.91
CA LYS A 33 13.99 -10.02 0.04
C LYS A 33 13.13 -10.23 -1.20
N ILE A 34 11.82 -10.08 -1.07
CA ILE A 34 10.90 -10.20 -2.20
C ILE A 34 11.15 -9.07 -3.19
N VAL A 35 11.20 -7.84 -2.72
CA VAL A 35 11.43 -6.66 -3.56
C VAL A 35 12.82 -6.73 -4.22
N ASP A 36 13.84 -7.13 -3.48
CA ASP A 36 15.18 -7.31 -4.04
C ASP A 36 15.19 -8.38 -5.14
N GLY A 37 14.44 -9.47 -4.95
CA GLY A 37 14.28 -10.50 -5.97
C GLY A 37 13.59 -9.98 -7.23
N MET A 38 12.65 -9.07 -7.07
CA MET A 38 11.92 -8.47 -8.20
C MET A 38 12.83 -7.66 -9.12
N SER A 39 13.98 -7.18 -8.65
CA SER A 39 14.97 -6.49 -9.47
C SER A 39 15.56 -7.36 -10.58
N LYS A 40 15.52 -8.67 -10.40
CA LYS A 40 16.01 -9.67 -11.37
C LYS A 40 14.91 -10.15 -12.31
N MET A 41 13.69 -9.70 -12.13
CA MET A 41 12.56 -10.03 -12.98
C MET A 41 12.47 -9.04 -14.15
N SER A 42 11.36 -9.10 -14.89
CA SER A 42 11.09 -8.20 -16.02
C SER A 42 9.79 -7.45 -15.79
N PHE A 43 9.50 -6.51 -16.68
CA PHE A 43 8.29 -5.71 -16.68
C PHE A 43 8.08 -4.94 -15.37
N THR A 44 6.84 -4.88 -14.91
CA THR A 44 6.43 -4.07 -13.74
C THR A 44 7.13 -4.51 -12.45
N SER A 45 7.48 -5.78 -12.33
CA SER A 45 8.18 -6.28 -11.13
C SER A 45 9.55 -5.61 -10.97
N ARG A 46 10.30 -5.53 -12.07
CA ARG A 46 11.59 -4.83 -12.06
C ARG A 46 11.41 -3.34 -11.78
N ASP A 47 10.39 -2.73 -12.37
CA ASP A 47 10.10 -1.32 -12.15
C ASP A 47 9.72 -1.03 -10.70
N THR A 48 8.99 -1.94 -10.06
CA THR A 48 8.65 -1.84 -8.64
C THR A 48 9.91 -1.85 -7.77
N ALA A 49 10.83 -2.76 -8.03
CA ALA A 49 12.10 -2.81 -7.31
C ALA A 49 12.93 -1.55 -7.53
N ARG A 50 12.95 -1.02 -8.75
CA ARG A 50 13.64 0.22 -9.08
C ARG A 50 13.02 1.40 -8.36
N ALA A 51 11.69 1.48 -8.31
CA ALA A 51 10.99 2.54 -7.57
C ALA A 51 11.33 2.50 -6.08
N ALA A 52 11.41 1.32 -5.48
CA ALA A 52 11.81 1.16 -4.09
C ALA A 52 13.24 1.66 -3.84
N ALA A 53 14.17 1.34 -4.74
CA ALA A 53 15.56 1.81 -4.65
C ALA A 53 15.65 3.34 -4.76
N ILE A 54 14.91 3.94 -5.69
CA ILE A 54 14.86 5.40 -5.85
C ILE A 54 14.29 6.05 -4.59
N TYR A 55 13.23 5.50 -4.02
CA TYR A 55 12.63 6.04 -2.82
C TYR A 55 13.61 6.00 -1.64
N ASN A 56 14.38 4.92 -1.50
CA ASN A 56 15.44 4.85 -0.50
C ASN A 56 16.48 5.96 -0.67
N GLU A 57 16.88 6.26 -1.89
CA GLU A 57 17.80 7.36 -2.16
C GLU A 57 17.18 8.71 -1.80
N MET A 58 15.90 8.91 -2.11
CA MET A 58 15.18 10.13 -1.76
C MET A 58 15.11 10.32 -0.23
N LEU A 59 14.86 9.26 0.51
CA LEU A 59 14.82 9.30 1.97
C LEU A 59 16.16 9.62 2.59
N ALA A 60 17.24 9.21 1.97
CA ALA A 60 18.61 9.47 2.44
C ALA A 60 19.11 10.88 2.10
N ASP A 61 18.51 11.54 1.13
CA ASP A 61 18.91 12.86 0.67
C ASP A 61 18.20 13.95 1.49
N LYS A 62 18.97 14.70 2.26
CA LYS A 62 18.44 15.76 3.13
C LYS A 62 17.82 16.92 2.37
N ASP A 63 18.21 17.12 1.12
CA ASP A 63 17.73 18.21 0.28
C ASP A 63 16.58 17.80 -0.64
N CYS A 64 16.10 16.57 -0.51
CA CYS A 64 15.00 16.05 -1.32
C CYS A 64 13.68 16.28 -0.61
N SER A 65 12.74 16.95 -1.26
CA SER A 65 11.35 17.02 -0.83
C SER A 65 10.56 15.90 -1.49
N ILE A 66 9.84 15.15 -0.68
CA ILE A 66 9.09 13.98 -1.14
C ILE A 66 7.59 14.29 -1.13
N PHE A 67 6.98 14.24 -2.30
CA PHE A 67 5.55 14.45 -2.50
C PHE A 67 4.89 13.13 -2.85
N LEU A 68 3.89 12.73 -2.08
CA LEU A 68 3.09 11.55 -2.37
C LEU A 68 1.77 11.97 -3.00
N THR A 69 1.53 11.52 -4.19
CA THR A 69 0.27 11.78 -4.90
C THR A 69 -0.63 10.57 -4.81
N LEU A 70 -1.87 10.78 -4.43
CA LEU A 70 -2.84 9.71 -4.19
C LEU A 70 -4.07 9.87 -5.09
N ALA A 71 -4.46 8.76 -5.69
CA ALA A 71 -5.69 8.66 -6.48
C ALA A 71 -6.25 7.23 -6.39
N GLY A 72 -7.46 7.01 -6.86
CA GLY A 72 -8.04 5.67 -6.96
C GLY A 72 -8.64 5.12 -5.67
N SER A 73 -8.93 5.97 -4.70
CA SER A 73 -9.58 5.58 -3.43
C SER A 73 -8.80 4.51 -2.66
N THR A 74 -7.50 4.49 -2.78
CA THR A 74 -6.66 3.48 -2.14
C THR A 74 -6.69 3.56 -0.61
N SER A 75 -6.92 4.74 -0.04
CA SER A 75 -7.07 4.90 1.41
C SER A 75 -8.28 4.12 1.93
N ALA A 76 -9.42 4.22 1.25
CA ALA A 76 -10.62 3.47 1.62
C ALA A 76 -10.47 1.97 1.33
N ALA A 77 -9.63 1.59 0.37
CA ALA A 77 -9.44 0.20 -0.04
C ALA A 77 -8.49 -0.60 0.87
N GLY A 78 -7.92 0.01 1.91
CA GLY A 78 -7.09 -0.71 2.87
C GLY A 78 -5.68 -0.15 3.06
N CYS A 79 -5.33 0.97 2.42
CA CYS A 79 -4.00 1.56 2.50
C CYS A 79 -3.88 2.76 3.46
N MET A 80 -4.94 3.09 4.20
CA MET A 80 -4.95 4.27 5.06
C MET A 80 -3.84 4.25 6.11
N HIS A 81 -3.56 3.09 6.71
CA HIS A 81 -2.51 2.96 7.72
C HIS A 81 -1.12 3.12 7.12
N ILE A 82 -0.93 2.78 5.85
CA ILE A 82 0.34 3.03 5.15
C ILE A 82 0.59 4.53 5.07
N TYR A 83 -0.40 5.29 4.63
CA TYR A 83 -0.28 6.75 4.49
C TYR A 83 -0.08 7.43 5.85
N ARG A 84 -0.79 6.98 6.88
CA ARG A 84 -0.58 7.43 8.24
C ARG A 84 0.88 7.25 8.68
N ASP A 85 1.43 6.07 8.45
CA ASP A 85 2.79 5.74 8.89
C ASP A 85 3.84 6.50 8.09
N LEU A 86 3.64 6.73 6.80
CA LEU A 86 4.53 7.55 5.99
C LEU A 86 4.62 8.98 6.54
N VAL A 87 3.52 9.54 7.00
CA VAL A 87 3.49 10.86 7.63
C VAL A 87 4.10 10.81 9.02
N LYS A 88 3.71 9.83 9.82
CA LYS A 88 4.15 9.70 11.21
C LYS A 88 5.66 9.56 11.33
N TYR A 89 6.28 8.81 10.43
CA TYR A 89 7.71 8.55 10.46
C TYR A 89 8.51 9.47 9.54
N ASN A 90 7.89 10.57 9.12
CA ASN A 90 8.54 11.61 8.31
C ASN A 90 9.14 11.08 7.00
N MET A 91 8.42 10.18 6.35
CA MET A 91 8.85 9.57 5.11
C MET A 91 8.32 10.31 3.88
N VAL A 92 7.45 11.28 4.06
CA VAL A 92 6.94 12.18 3.01
C VAL A 92 6.84 13.59 3.58
N ASP A 93 6.99 14.60 2.72
CA ASP A 93 6.90 16.00 3.09
C ASP A 93 5.53 16.59 2.78
N ALA A 94 4.86 16.09 1.77
CA ALA A 94 3.54 16.56 1.38
C ALA A 94 2.73 15.43 0.75
N ILE A 95 1.42 15.49 0.93
CA ILE A 95 0.47 14.60 0.28
C ILE A 95 -0.47 15.43 -0.57
N VAL A 96 -0.64 15.04 -1.83
CA VAL A 96 -1.62 15.63 -2.76
C VAL A 96 -2.58 14.54 -3.16
N ALA A 97 -3.83 14.69 -2.80
CA ALA A 97 -4.84 13.66 -3.01
C ALA A 97 -6.03 14.19 -3.81
N THR A 98 -6.62 13.32 -4.62
CA THR A 98 -7.94 13.57 -5.19
C THR A 98 -8.99 13.45 -4.10
N GLY A 99 -9.99 14.30 -4.14
CA GLY A 99 -11.01 14.42 -3.09
C GLY A 99 -11.77 13.17 -2.67
#